data_9983e657fa7e485b5e4cce26cf2fff22
#
_entry.id   9983e657fa7e485b5e4cce26cf2fff22
#
_cell.length_a   1.000
_cell.length_b   1.000
_cell.length_c   1.000
_cell.angle_alpha   90.00
_cell.angle_beta   90.00
_cell.angle_gamma   90.00
#
_symmetry.space_group_name_H-M   'P 1'
#
loop_
_entity.id
_entity.type
_entity.pdbx_description
1 polymer ?
#
loop_
_entity_poly.entity_id
_entity_poly.type
_entity_poly.pdbx_seq_one_letter_code
_entity_poly.pdbx_strand_id
1 'polypeptide(L)'
;MDWSIREGARVINMSFAGPRDPMMTRAIQVAASRRIAMIAAMGNEGPGAPISYPAADPNVIAVTATDQTGRLFAAASQGTHVTVAAPGVEIILPAPRGGYQISSGTSVAAAHVSGIAALLLERQPDLDPAQLRQILQETARRGATPDPQLGAGVADPVPALNAAVRPTEPGVPMVTAPPVAPVPDTAQAPAPVAPGTDTAQAAPPPAAPRQATVDPGKAEAKD
;
A
#
# COMPACT_ATOMS: atom_id res chain seq x y z
N MET A 1 -6.79 -8.51 -10.23
CA MET A 1 -6.24 -9.72 -9.55
C MET A 1 -6.12 -10.92 -10.48
N ASP A 2 -7.13 -11.28 -11.25
CA ASP A 2 -7.10 -12.48 -12.10
C ASP A 2 -5.90 -12.52 -13.06
N TRP A 3 -5.62 -11.40 -13.73
CA TRP A 3 -4.42 -11.26 -14.56
C TRP A 3 -3.13 -11.48 -13.76
N SER A 4 -2.96 -10.81 -12.62
CA SER A 4 -1.76 -10.95 -11.78
C SER A 4 -1.53 -12.40 -11.31
N ILE A 5 -2.63 -13.10 -10.98
CA ILE A 5 -2.58 -14.51 -10.58
C ILE A 5 -2.13 -15.41 -11.76
N ARG A 6 -2.60 -15.15 -12.97
CA ARG A 6 -2.22 -15.91 -14.17
C ARG A 6 -0.77 -15.68 -14.57
N GLU A 7 -0.28 -14.45 -14.42
CA GLU A 7 1.11 -14.09 -14.72
C GLU A 7 2.10 -14.51 -13.61
N GLY A 8 1.65 -15.24 -12.60
CA GLY A 8 2.53 -15.79 -11.58
C GLY A 8 3.04 -14.80 -10.55
N ALA A 9 2.29 -13.72 -10.28
CA ALA A 9 2.65 -12.79 -9.22
C ALA A 9 2.78 -13.52 -7.88
N ARG A 10 3.83 -13.23 -7.13
CA ARG A 10 4.08 -13.77 -5.79
C ARG A 10 3.62 -12.79 -4.70
N VAL A 11 3.54 -11.50 -5.01
CA VAL A 11 3.07 -10.43 -4.15
C VAL A 11 2.04 -9.59 -4.91
N ILE A 12 0.92 -9.31 -4.28
CA ILE A 12 -0.10 -8.39 -4.81
C ILE A 12 -0.32 -7.28 -3.79
N ASN A 13 -0.01 -6.03 -4.18
CA ASN A 13 -0.30 -4.84 -3.41
C ASN A 13 -1.68 -4.28 -3.75
N MET A 14 -2.50 -4.05 -2.74
CA MET A 14 -3.87 -3.55 -2.86
C MET A 14 -4.03 -2.24 -2.09
N SER A 15 -3.57 -1.14 -2.70
CA SER A 15 -3.64 0.21 -2.12
C SER A 15 -5.00 0.87 -2.34
N PHE A 16 -6.07 0.16 -2.05
CA PHE A 16 -7.45 0.63 -2.09
C PHE A 16 -8.26 0.01 -0.95
N ALA A 17 -9.36 0.67 -0.60
CA ALA A 17 -10.26 0.26 0.48
C ALA A 17 -11.72 0.49 0.05
N GLY A 18 -12.62 -0.33 0.53
CA GLY A 18 -14.04 -0.23 0.22
C GLY A 18 -14.89 -1.25 0.98
N PRO A 19 -16.18 -1.34 0.66
CA PRO A 19 -17.06 -2.34 1.26
C PRO A 19 -16.66 -3.76 0.83
N ARG A 20 -17.18 -4.74 1.56
CA ARG A 20 -16.99 -6.15 1.20
C ARG A 20 -17.62 -6.46 -0.16
N ASP A 21 -16.82 -7.01 -1.06
CA ASP A 21 -17.25 -7.44 -2.39
C ASP A 21 -17.06 -8.96 -2.54
N PRO A 22 -18.10 -9.72 -2.93
CA PRO A 22 -18.00 -11.18 -3.08
C PRO A 22 -17.02 -11.62 -4.16
N MET A 23 -16.89 -10.87 -5.25
CA MET A 23 -15.95 -11.20 -6.34
C MET A 23 -14.52 -10.99 -5.88
N MET A 24 -14.26 -9.90 -5.14
CA MET A 24 -12.97 -9.65 -4.52
C MET A 24 -12.62 -10.75 -3.52
N THR A 25 -13.55 -11.13 -2.65
CA THR A 25 -13.36 -12.23 -1.67
C THR A 25 -12.98 -13.53 -2.38
N ARG A 26 -13.67 -13.88 -3.48
CA ARG A 26 -13.32 -15.07 -4.26
C ARG A 26 -11.94 -14.97 -4.91
N ALA A 27 -11.58 -13.81 -5.46
CA ALA A 27 -10.25 -13.59 -6.05
C ALA A 27 -9.14 -13.72 -5.00
N ILE A 28 -9.37 -13.22 -3.77
CA ILE A 28 -8.44 -13.38 -2.64
C ILE A 28 -8.27 -14.86 -2.28
N GLN A 29 -9.36 -15.64 -2.21
CA GLN A 29 -9.29 -17.08 -1.93
C GLN A 29 -8.47 -17.83 -2.99
N VAL A 30 -8.66 -17.50 -4.28
CA VAL A 30 -7.87 -18.08 -5.37
C VAL A 30 -6.39 -17.70 -5.25
N ALA A 31 -6.09 -16.43 -4.96
CA ALA A 31 -4.71 -15.99 -4.75
C ALA A 31 -4.06 -16.70 -3.55
N ALA A 32 -4.78 -16.83 -2.44
CA ALA A 32 -4.31 -17.54 -1.24
C ALA A 32 -3.99 -19.01 -1.54
N SER A 33 -4.86 -19.70 -2.28
CA SER A 33 -4.63 -21.12 -2.67
C SER A 33 -3.39 -21.29 -3.57
N ARG A 34 -2.95 -20.23 -4.22
CA ARG A 34 -1.72 -20.18 -5.02
C ARG A 34 -0.51 -19.61 -4.28
N ARG A 35 -0.62 -19.49 -2.96
CA ARG A 35 0.47 -18.99 -2.08
C ARG A 35 0.96 -17.60 -2.46
N ILE A 36 0.07 -16.72 -2.93
CA ILE A 36 0.37 -15.33 -3.25
C ILE A 36 0.22 -14.50 -1.98
N ALA A 37 1.25 -13.73 -1.61
CA ALA A 37 1.18 -12.79 -0.52
C ALA A 37 0.36 -11.56 -0.94
N MET A 38 -0.71 -11.29 -0.23
CA MET A 38 -1.60 -10.16 -0.48
C MET A 38 -1.45 -9.12 0.62
N ILE A 39 -1.09 -7.92 0.24
CA ILE A 39 -0.88 -6.80 1.17
C ILE A 39 -1.91 -5.71 0.85
N ALA A 40 -2.60 -5.19 1.85
CA ALA A 40 -3.59 -4.14 1.64
C ALA A 40 -3.48 -2.99 2.63
N ALA A 41 -3.84 -1.80 2.15
CA ALA A 41 -3.95 -0.60 2.94
C ALA A 41 -5.21 -0.64 3.84
N MET A 42 -5.08 -0.19 5.08
CA MET A 42 -6.19 -0.10 6.05
C MET A 42 -7.28 0.90 5.64
N GLY A 43 -6.94 1.92 4.82
CA GLY A 43 -7.81 3.05 4.49
C GLY A 43 -7.42 4.33 5.22
N ASN A 44 -7.96 5.46 4.78
CA ASN A 44 -7.62 6.80 5.25
C ASN A 44 -8.86 7.63 5.64
N GLU A 45 -9.89 6.98 6.15
CA GLU A 45 -11.18 7.60 6.50
C GLU A 45 -11.30 7.89 8.00
N GLY A 46 -10.19 7.77 8.74
CA GLY A 46 -10.11 8.06 10.17
C GLY A 46 -10.53 6.91 11.10
N PRO A 47 -10.45 7.14 12.42
CA PRO A 47 -10.64 6.09 13.43
C PRO A 47 -12.08 5.57 13.54
N GLY A 48 -13.07 6.33 13.09
CA GLY A 48 -14.49 5.94 13.10
C GLY A 48 -14.97 5.29 11.81
N ALA A 49 -14.06 5.04 10.86
CA ALA A 49 -14.43 4.45 9.59
C ALA A 49 -14.98 3.01 9.74
N PRO A 50 -15.94 2.60 8.92
CA PRO A 50 -16.36 1.22 8.89
C PRO A 50 -15.24 0.29 8.47
N ILE A 51 -15.33 -0.98 8.85
CA ILE A 51 -14.35 -2.00 8.44
C ILE A 51 -14.30 -2.06 6.92
N SER A 52 -13.10 -1.92 6.38
CA SER A 52 -12.87 -1.88 4.93
C SER A 52 -12.14 -3.11 4.41
N TYR A 53 -12.48 -3.49 3.19
CA TYR A 53 -11.87 -4.58 2.45
C TYR A 53 -11.01 -4.03 1.29
N PRO A 54 -9.96 -4.72 0.87
CA PRO A 54 -9.61 -6.11 1.22
C PRO A 54 -8.82 -6.28 2.54
N ALA A 55 -8.44 -5.22 3.23
CA ALA A 55 -7.60 -5.30 4.43
C ALA A 55 -8.18 -6.20 5.54
N ALA A 56 -9.51 -6.23 5.69
CA ALA A 56 -10.19 -7.06 6.70
C ALA A 56 -10.33 -8.55 6.33
N ASP A 57 -9.88 -8.98 5.15
CA ASP A 57 -9.86 -10.40 4.80
C ASP A 57 -8.73 -11.13 5.55
N PRO A 58 -8.99 -12.29 6.18
CA PRO A 58 -7.98 -13.00 6.97
C PRO A 58 -6.77 -13.47 6.16
N ASN A 59 -6.89 -13.61 4.84
CA ASN A 59 -5.79 -13.97 3.95
C ASN A 59 -4.91 -12.79 3.53
N VAL A 60 -5.25 -11.56 3.96
CA VAL A 60 -4.59 -10.33 3.55
C VAL A 60 -3.79 -9.76 4.71
N ILE A 61 -2.57 -9.34 4.45
CA ILE A 61 -1.70 -8.62 5.38
C ILE A 61 -2.15 -7.16 5.39
N ALA A 62 -2.85 -6.77 6.43
CA ALA A 62 -3.38 -5.41 6.59
C ALA A 62 -2.30 -4.46 7.11
N VAL A 63 -2.11 -3.34 6.43
CA VAL A 63 -1.04 -2.38 6.74
C VAL A 63 -1.60 -1.01 7.04
N THR A 64 -1.25 -0.47 8.21
CA THR A 64 -1.50 0.93 8.57
C THR A 64 -0.25 1.79 8.40
N ALA A 65 -0.41 3.11 8.50
CA ALA A 65 0.65 4.07 8.27
C ALA A 65 1.14 4.73 9.56
N THR A 66 2.44 5.01 9.65
CA THR A 66 3.03 5.83 10.70
C THR A 66 3.75 7.05 10.13
N ASP A 67 3.91 8.07 10.98
CA ASP A 67 4.80 9.18 10.75
C ASP A 67 6.28 8.80 11.04
N GLN A 68 7.20 9.76 10.82
CA GLN A 68 8.63 9.58 11.06
C GLN A 68 8.98 9.29 12.52
N THR A 69 8.08 9.59 13.48
CA THR A 69 8.26 9.31 14.91
C THR A 69 7.66 7.96 15.33
N GLY A 70 7.05 7.23 14.39
CA GLY A 70 6.39 5.95 14.63
C GLY A 70 4.97 6.07 15.18
N ARG A 71 4.37 7.25 15.20
CA ARG A 71 2.97 7.45 15.63
C ARG A 71 2.03 7.13 14.48
N LEU A 72 0.86 6.59 14.83
CA LEU A 72 -0.20 6.28 13.87
C LEU A 72 -0.58 7.52 13.05
N PHE A 73 -0.72 7.33 11.75
CA PHE A 73 -1.26 8.36 10.84
C PHE A 73 -2.68 8.77 11.28
N ALA A 74 -2.88 10.06 11.53
CA ALA A 74 -4.13 10.57 12.12
C ALA A 74 -5.39 10.26 11.28
N ALA A 75 -5.24 10.19 9.96
CA ALA A 75 -6.34 9.84 9.06
C ALA A 75 -6.46 8.32 8.79
N ALA A 76 -5.59 7.47 9.36
CA ALA A 76 -5.69 6.03 9.13
C ALA A 76 -7.00 5.48 9.68
N SER A 77 -7.67 4.64 8.90
CA SER A 77 -8.76 3.79 9.38
C SER A 77 -8.22 2.77 10.37
N GLN A 78 -8.97 2.50 11.43
CA GLN A 78 -8.55 1.65 12.54
C GLN A 78 -9.33 0.34 12.58
N GLY A 79 -8.76 -0.68 13.20
CA GLY A 79 -9.41 -1.97 13.36
C GLY A 79 -8.49 -3.02 13.96
N THR A 80 -9.07 -4.07 14.55
CA THR A 80 -8.32 -5.17 15.20
C THR A 80 -7.63 -6.10 14.22
N HIS A 81 -7.90 -5.95 12.92
CA HIS A 81 -7.33 -6.79 11.85
C HIS A 81 -6.01 -6.26 11.30
N VAL A 82 -5.53 -5.11 11.79
CA VAL A 82 -4.21 -4.59 11.38
C VAL A 82 -3.10 -5.58 11.71
N THR A 83 -2.26 -5.89 10.73
CA THR A 83 -1.16 -6.84 10.90
C THR A 83 0.12 -6.14 11.35
N VAL A 84 0.54 -5.10 10.63
CA VAL A 84 1.73 -4.29 10.90
C VAL A 84 1.50 -2.85 10.43
N ALA A 85 2.34 -1.95 10.90
CA ALA A 85 2.45 -0.59 10.40
C ALA A 85 3.71 -0.43 9.52
N ALA A 86 3.75 0.63 8.72
CA ALA A 86 4.96 1.04 8.00
C ALA A 86 4.95 2.57 7.79
N PRO A 87 6.10 3.19 7.43
CA PRO A 87 6.16 4.61 7.10
C PRO A 87 5.18 4.96 5.99
N GLY A 88 4.36 5.97 6.20
CA GLY A 88 3.33 6.37 5.23
C GLY A 88 2.88 7.82 5.36
N VAL A 89 3.61 8.65 6.12
CA VAL A 89 3.30 10.08 6.26
C VAL A 89 4.48 10.89 5.75
N GLU A 90 4.18 11.85 4.88
CA GLU A 90 5.16 12.75 4.25
C GLU A 90 6.30 12.02 3.52
N ILE A 91 5.96 10.95 2.83
CA ILE A 91 6.91 10.14 2.07
C ILE A 91 7.15 10.78 0.69
N ILE A 92 8.42 10.93 0.35
CA ILE A 92 8.84 11.40 -0.98
C ILE A 92 8.70 10.24 -1.97
N LEU A 93 7.91 10.44 -3.00
CA LEU A 93 7.62 9.45 -4.04
C LEU A 93 7.94 10.02 -5.42
N PRO A 94 8.30 9.17 -6.41
CA PRO A 94 8.36 9.58 -7.80
C PRO A 94 7.02 10.15 -8.27
N ALA A 95 7.06 11.24 -9.03
CA ALA A 95 5.88 11.85 -9.61
C ALA A 95 5.73 11.46 -11.10
N PRO A 96 4.49 11.44 -11.65
CA PRO A 96 4.28 11.30 -13.09
C PRO A 96 5.04 12.39 -13.87
N ARG A 97 5.58 12.01 -15.03
CA ARG A 97 6.37 12.91 -15.92
C ARG A 97 7.70 13.37 -15.34
N GLY A 98 8.24 12.69 -14.32
CA GLY A 98 9.49 13.01 -13.67
C GLY A 98 9.33 13.90 -12.44
N GLY A 99 10.41 14.00 -11.64
CA GLY A 99 10.41 14.70 -10.37
C GLY A 99 9.88 13.86 -9.21
N TYR A 100 9.58 14.55 -8.11
CA TYR A 100 9.14 13.92 -6.86
C TYR A 100 7.93 14.65 -6.30
N GLN A 101 7.13 13.94 -5.53
CA GLN A 101 6.01 14.46 -4.76
C GLN A 101 6.04 13.91 -3.34
N ILE A 102 5.45 14.66 -2.39
CA ILE A 102 5.24 14.19 -1.04
C ILE A 102 3.82 13.62 -0.95
N SER A 103 3.68 12.44 -0.36
CA SER A 103 2.39 11.80 -0.19
C SER A 103 2.25 11.18 1.21
N SER A 104 1.01 11.13 1.71
CA SER A 104 0.67 10.48 2.97
C SER A 104 -0.51 9.54 2.77
N GLY A 105 -0.46 8.36 3.41
CA GLY A 105 -1.55 7.41 3.39
C GLY A 105 -1.11 5.97 3.67
N THR A 106 -2.07 5.17 4.07
CA THR A 106 -1.88 3.72 4.28
C THR A 106 -1.52 2.99 2.97
N SER A 107 -1.84 3.58 1.81
CA SER A 107 -1.41 3.10 0.49
C SER A 107 0.10 3.11 0.31
N VAL A 108 0.78 4.15 0.85
CA VAL A 108 2.24 4.27 0.82
C VAL A 108 2.87 3.25 1.75
N ALA A 109 2.32 3.10 2.95
CA ALA A 109 2.76 2.08 3.91
C ALA A 109 2.63 0.66 3.37
N ALA A 110 1.51 0.34 2.69
CA ALA A 110 1.29 -0.95 2.04
C ALA A 110 2.36 -1.25 0.97
N ALA A 111 2.79 -0.25 0.21
CA ALA A 111 3.86 -0.39 -0.78
C ALA A 111 5.20 -0.73 -0.11
N HIS A 112 5.54 -0.12 1.04
CA HIS A 112 6.73 -0.48 1.81
C HIS A 112 6.72 -1.95 2.23
N VAL A 113 5.61 -2.42 2.82
CA VAL A 113 5.49 -3.82 3.26
C VAL A 113 5.52 -4.77 2.07
N SER A 114 4.96 -4.38 0.92
CA SER A 114 5.03 -5.17 -0.32
C SER A 114 6.48 -5.31 -0.81
N GLY A 115 7.28 -4.27 -0.68
CA GLY A 115 8.72 -4.32 -0.96
C GLY A 115 9.47 -5.27 -0.02
N ILE A 116 9.18 -5.21 1.29
CA ILE A 116 9.76 -6.15 2.27
C ILE A 116 9.36 -7.59 1.93
N ALA A 117 8.09 -7.83 1.60
CA ALA A 117 7.59 -9.15 1.21
C ALA A 117 8.31 -9.69 -0.04
N ALA A 118 8.56 -8.86 -1.03
CA ALA A 118 9.30 -9.25 -2.23
C ALA A 118 10.76 -9.63 -1.91
N LEU A 119 11.43 -8.88 -1.06
CA LEU A 119 12.79 -9.18 -0.60
C LEU A 119 12.86 -10.49 0.23
N LEU A 120 11.85 -10.74 1.07
CA LEU A 120 11.74 -12.00 1.82
C LEU A 120 11.59 -13.19 0.89
N LEU A 121 10.73 -13.07 -0.14
CA LEU A 121 10.50 -14.11 -1.14
C LEU A 121 11.70 -14.31 -2.09
N GLU A 122 12.48 -13.28 -2.36
CA GLU A 122 13.75 -13.41 -3.08
C GLU A 122 14.75 -14.24 -2.27
N ARG A 123 14.88 -13.93 -0.97
CA ARG A 123 15.80 -14.61 -0.07
C ARG A 123 15.38 -16.04 0.25
N GLN A 124 14.09 -16.28 0.41
CA GLN A 124 13.50 -17.59 0.70
C GLN A 124 12.25 -17.80 -0.18
N PRO A 125 12.43 -18.33 -1.40
CA PRO A 125 11.34 -18.46 -2.38
C PRO A 125 10.18 -19.37 -1.95
N ASP A 126 10.41 -20.27 -1.01
CA ASP A 126 9.41 -21.23 -0.53
C ASP A 126 8.53 -20.70 0.62
N LEU A 127 8.75 -19.47 1.10
CA LEU A 127 7.87 -18.88 2.10
C LEU A 127 6.43 -18.85 1.61
N ASP A 128 5.53 -19.31 2.47
CA ASP A 128 4.10 -19.10 2.24
C ASP A 128 3.61 -17.78 2.86
N PRO A 129 2.42 -17.30 2.50
CA PRO A 129 1.89 -16.03 3.02
C PRO A 129 1.73 -15.99 4.53
N ALA A 130 1.48 -17.14 5.19
CA ALA A 130 1.33 -17.21 6.64
C ALA A 130 2.70 -17.04 7.33
N GLN A 131 3.73 -17.73 6.83
CA GLN A 131 5.11 -17.59 7.31
C GLN A 131 5.63 -16.16 7.10
N LEU A 132 5.34 -15.56 5.94
CA LEU A 132 5.71 -14.18 5.64
C LEU A 132 5.03 -13.20 6.61
N ARG A 133 3.74 -13.37 6.87
CA ARG A 133 3.01 -12.62 7.89
C ARG A 133 3.65 -12.78 9.28
N GLN A 134 3.97 -14.00 9.67
CA GLN A 134 4.59 -14.30 10.96
C GLN A 134 5.94 -13.59 11.09
N ILE A 135 6.82 -13.68 10.10
CA ILE A 135 8.10 -12.97 10.09
C ILE A 135 7.90 -11.47 10.27
N LEU A 136 6.98 -10.86 9.50
CA LEU A 136 6.69 -9.43 9.62
C LEU A 136 6.22 -9.04 11.03
N GLN A 137 5.39 -9.88 11.67
CA GLN A 137 4.86 -9.62 13.00
C GLN A 137 5.92 -9.81 14.11
N GLU A 138 6.72 -10.85 14.02
CA GLU A 138 7.74 -11.18 15.03
C GLU A 138 8.91 -10.20 15.01
N THR A 139 9.24 -9.68 13.83
CA THR A 139 10.37 -8.77 13.62
C THR A 139 9.98 -7.30 13.60
N ALA A 140 8.69 -6.98 13.73
CA ALA A 140 8.22 -5.61 13.80
C ALA A 140 8.81 -4.86 14.99
N ARG A 141 9.24 -3.64 14.75
CA ARG A 141 9.76 -2.75 15.81
C ARG A 141 8.58 -2.23 16.63
N ARG A 142 8.56 -2.59 17.90
CA ARG A 142 7.55 -2.15 18.85
C ARG A 142 7.95 -0.82 19.47
N GLY A 143 6.98 0.07 19.68
CA GLY A 143 7.18 1.27 20.49
C GLY A 143 7.34 0.94 21.99
N ALA A 144 7.77 1.92 22.78
CA ALA A 144 7.87 1.76 24.25
C ALA A 144 6.51 1.44 24.89
N THR A 145 5.41 1.95 24.31
CA THR A 145 4.05 1.62 24.71
C THR A 145 3.39 0.85 23.57
N PRO A 146 2.83 -0.35 23.81
CA PRO A 146 2.08 -1.08 22.79
C PRO A 146 0.87 -0.27 22.30
N ASP A 147 0.72 -0.14 20.99
CA ASP A 147 -0.45 0.45 20.37
C ASP A 147 -1.13 -0.61 19.48
N PRO A 148 -2.31 -1.13 19.88
CA PRO A 148 -3.02 -2.14 19.10
C PRO A 148 -3.38 -1.67 17.68
N GLN A 149 -3.43 -0.37 17.45
CA GLN A 149 -3.73 0.19 16.13
C GLN A 149 -2.53 0.10 15.15
N LEU A 150 -1.35 -0.23 15.66
CA LEU A 150 -0.15 -0.52 14.85
C LEU A 150 0.04 -2.01 14.58
N GLY A 151 -0.87 -2.86 15.02
CA GLY A 151 -0.71 -4.31 14.94
C GLY A 151 0.48 -4.81 15.75
N ALA A 152 1.35 -5.59 15.14
CA ALA A 152 2.58 -6.06 15.79
C ALA A 152 3.65 -4.97 15.98
N GLY A 153 3.51 -3.84 15.32
CA GLY A 153 4.44 -2.72 15.31
C GLY A 153 4.83 -2.28 13.91
N VAL A 154 5.87 -1.47 13.81
CA VAL A 154 6.38 -0.96 12.52
C VAL A 154 7.27 -2.02 11.87
N ALA A 155 6.92 -2.45 10.66
CA ALA A 155 7.68 -3.42 9.89
C ALA A 155 9.13 -2.94 9.68
N ASP A 156 10.09 -3.80 10.01
CA ASP A 156 11.51 -3.51 9.90
C ASP A 156 12.16 -4.51 8.93
N PRO A 157 12.65 -4.06 7.77
CA PRO A 157 13.20 -4.96 6.76
C PRO A 157 14.46 -5.71 7.22
N VAL A 158 15.28 -5.08 8.07
CA VAL A 158 16.57 -5.69 8.44
C VAL A 158 16.39 -6.93 9.32
N PRO A 159 15.70 -6.88 10.47
CA PRO A 159 15.45 -8.09 11.25
C PRO A 159 14.55 -9.10 10.49
N ALA A 160 13.62 -8.65 9.64
CA ALA A 160 12.79 -9.55 8.83
C ALA A 160 13.65 -10.38 7.86
N LEU A 161 14.55 -9.74 7.12
CA LEU A 161 15.47 -10.43 6.21
C LEU A 161 16.45 -11.34 6.95
N ASN A 162 16.90 -10.96 8.13
CA ASN A 162 17.76 -11.82 8.97
C ASN A 162 17.01 -13.06 9.47
N ALA A 163 15.73 -12.94 9.83
CA ALA A 163 14.89 -14.05 10.23
C ALA A 163 14.60 -15.04 9.08
N ALA A 164 14.63 -14.56 7.82
CA ALA A 164 14.46 -15.37 6.62
C ALA A 164 15.75 -16.03 6.12
N VAL A 165 16.84 -16.01 6.89
CA VAL A 165 18.07 -16.74 6.54
C VAL A 165 17.80 -18.23 6.70
N ARG A 166 17.90 -19.01 5.60
CA ARG A 166 18.02 -20.45 5.72
C ARG A 166 19.24 -20.75 6.60
N PRO A 167 19.15 -21.70 7.55
CA PRO A 167 20.38 -22.26 8.11
C PRO A 167 21.24 -22.70 6.94
N THR A 168 22.41 -22.11 6.79
CA THR A 168 23.38 -22.55 5.79
C THR A 168 23.71 -24.01 6.13
N GLU A 169 23.26 -24.96 5.29
CA GLU A 169 23.81 -26.30 5.32
C GLU A 169 25.33 -26.15 5.19
N PRO A 170 26.14 -26.72 6.09
CA PRO A 170 27.57 -26.62 5.98
C PRO A 170 28.02 -27.38 4.73
N GLY A 171 28.33 -26.69 3.66
CA GLY A 171 28.92 -27.34 2.49
C GLY A 171 28.58 -26.83 1.10
N VAL A 172 27.73 -25.81 0.93
CA VAL A 172 27.52 -25.25 -0.41
C VAL A 172 28.43 -24.04 -0.59
N PRO A 173 29.43 -24.08 -1.50
CA PRO A 173 30.28 -22.94 -1.79
C PRO A 173 29.40 -21.80 -2.35
N MET A 174 29.54 -20.61 -1.77
CA MET A 174 28.89 -19.42 -2.24
C MET A 174 29.28 -19.18 -3.69
N VAL A 175 28.35 -19.39 -4.63
CA VAL A 175 28.54 -18.98 -6.01
C VAL A 175 28.51 -17.46 -6.01
N THR A 176 29.71 -16.86 -6.11
CA THR A 176 29.82 -15.42 -6.32
C THR A 176 29.13 -15.10 -7.63
N ALA A 177 28.13 -14.24 -7.57
CA ALA A 177 27.49 -13.72 -8.78
C ALA A 177 28.56 -13.15 -9.72
N PRO A 178 28.50 -13.41 -11.02
CA PRO A 178 29.43 -12.82 -11.96
C PRO A 178 29.35 -11.29 -11.86
N PRO A 179 30.50 -10.59 -12.04
CA PRO A 179 30.50 -9.13 -11.98
C PRO A 179 29.53 -8.60 -13.03
N VAL A 180 28.59 -7.76 -12.57
CA VAL A 180 27.69 -7.03 -13.46
C VAL A 180 28.55 -6.19 -14.40
N ALA A 181 28.48 -6.49 -15.69
CA ALA A 181 29.15 -5.70 -16.69
C ALA A 181 28.65 -4.24 -16.59
N PRO A 182 29.55 -3.23 -16.71
CA PRO A 182 29.14 -1.85 -16.68
C PRO A 182 28.14 -1.59 -17.82
N VAL A 183 26.99 -1.07 -17.47
CA VAL A 183 25.97 -0.63 -18.42
C VAL A 183 26.59 0.52 -19.20
N PRO A 184 26.68 0.49 -20.55
CA PRO A 184 27.23 1.59 -21.31
C PRO A 184 26.38 2.84 -21.06
N ASP A 185 27.05 3.93 -20.70
CA ASP A 185 26.47 5.25 -20.47
C ASP A 185 26.05 5.85 -21.82
N THR A 186 24.87 5.46 -22.30
CA THR A 186 24.24 6.00 -23.51
C THR A 186 22.91 6.65 -23.17
N ALA A 187 22.86 7.38 -22.07
CA ALA A 187 21.80 8.34 -21.83
C ALA A 187 22.17 9.69 -22.45
N GLN A 188 22.15 9.74 -23.79
CA GLN A 188 22.13 11.02 -24.49
C GLN A 188 20.77 11.65 -24.21
N ALA A 189 20.75 12.70 -23.39
CA ALA A 189 19.54 13.44 -23.08
C ALA A 189 18.88 13.92 -24.39
N PRO A 190 17.59 13.73 -24.60
CA PRO A 190 16.91 14.30 -25.74
C PRO A 190 16.98 15.82 -25.65
N ALA A 191 17.30 16.46 -26.74
CA ALA A 191 17.36 17.91 -26.87
C ALA A 191 16.02 18.56 -26.45
N PRO A 192 16.05 19.75 -25.85
CA PRO A 192 14.82 20.44 -25.44
C PRO A 192 13.96 20.74 -26.66
N VAL A 193 12.75 20.16 -26.65
CA VAL A 193 11.71 20.47 -27.63
C VAL A 193 11.20 21.88 -27.31
N ALA A 194 11.26 22.77 -28.29
CA ALA A 194 10.72 24.12 -28.21
C ALA A 194 9.22 24.09 -27.83
N PRO A 195 8.70 25.09 -27.08
CA PRO A 195 7.30 25.12 -26.68
C PRO A 195 6.42 25.38 -27.90
N GLY A 196 5.72 24.34 -28.34
CA GLY A 196 4.61 24.47 -29.28
C GLY A 196 3.45 25.18 -28.57
N THR A 197 3.04 26.31 -29.12
CA THR A 197 1.82 27.02 -28.76
C THR A 197 0.60 26.19 -29.15
N ASP A 198 0.09 25.39 -28.24
CA ASP A 198 -1.21 24.72 -28.40
C ASP A 198 -2.18 25.35 -27.43
N THR A 199 -3.01 26.24 -27.99
CA THR A 199 -4.15 26.89 -27.34
C THR A 199 -5.27 25.87 -27.23
N ALA A 200 -5.22 24.98 -26.25
CA ALA A 200 -6.36 24.18 -25.86
C ALA A 200 -7.23 24.97 -24.89
N GLN A 201 -8.31 25.47 -25.42
CA GLN A 201 -9.40 26.18 -24.76
C GLN A 201 -9.97 25.29 -23.64
N ALA A 202 -9.79 25.69 -22.39
CA ALA A 202 -10.36 25.01 -21.24
C ALA A 202 -11.89 25.10 -21.29
N ALA A 203 -12.58 23.97 -21.24
CA ALA A 203 -14.02 23.92 -21.06
C ALA A 203 -14.41 24.53 -19.69
N PRO A 204 -15.50 25.30 -19.61
CA PRO A 204 -15.95 25.90 -18.35
C PRO A 204 -16.43 24.82 -17.36
N PRO A 205 -16.27 25.03 -16.05
CA PRO A 205 -16.75 24.10 -15.04
C PRO A 205 -18.28 24.00 -15.04
N PRO A 206 -18.86 22.84 -14.67
CA PRO A 206 -20.30 22.67 -14.58
C PRO A 206 -20.90 23.65 -13.56
N ALA A 207 -22.04 24.26 -13.94
CA ALA A 207 -22.77 25.22 -13.13
C ALA A 207 -23.26 24.61 -11.81
N ALA A 208 -23.06 25.33 -10.72
CA ALA A 208 -23.58 24.98 -9.41
C ALA A 208 -25.13 24.88 -9.44
N PRO A 209 -25.74 23.98 -8.66
CA PRO A 209 -27.19 23.86 -8.57
C PRO A 209 -27.80 25.16 -8.00
N ARG A 210 -28.79 25.71 -8.71
CA ARG A 210 -29.55 26.88 -8.29
C ARG A 210 -30.27 26.57 -6.98
N GLN A 211 -29.98 27.33 -5.94
CA GLN A 211 -30.78 27.37 -4.73
C GLN A 211 -32.19 27.84 -5.08
N ALA A 212 -33.19 27.05 -4.74
CA ALA A 212 -34.60 27.45 -4.83
C ALA A 212 -34.84 28.56 -3.79
N THR A 213 -35.15 29.75 -4.26
CA THR A 213 -35.67 30.84 -3.44
C THR A 213 -37.08 30.45 -2.99
N VAL A 214 -37.24 30.23 -1.68
CA VAL A 214 -38.56 30.13 -1.03
C VAL A 214 -39.12 31.54 -0.94
N ASP A 215 -40.22 31.76 -1.63
CA ASP A 215 -41.01 33.01 -1.57
C ASP A 215 -41.79 33.07 -0.23
N PRO A 216 -41.59 34.06 0.64
CA PRO A 216 -42.34 34.21 1.88
C PRO A 216 -43.55 35.13 1.69
N GLY A 217 -44.61 34.65 1.05
CA GLY A 217 -45.78 35.48 0.84
C GLY A 217 -47.02 34.73 0.44
N LYS A 218 -47.72 34.12 1.42
CA LYS A 218 -49.18 34.05 1.51
C LYS A 218 -49.63 33.45 2.83
N ALA A 219 -49.73 34.33 3.81
CA ALA A 219 -50.64 34.12 4.92
C ALA A 219 -52.03 34.62 4.43
N GLU A 220 -52.97 33.76 4.26
CA GLU A 220 -54.39 34.13 4.26
C GLU A 220 -55.15 33.26 5.27
N ALA A 221 -55.79 34.00 6.17
CA ALA A 221 -56.73 33.52 7.16
C ALA A 221 -57.98 32.90 6.52
N LYS A 222 -58.55 31.91 7.18
CA LYS A 222 -60.00 31.74 7.32
C LYS A 222 -60.34 30.68 8.38
N ASP A 223 -61.09 31.18 9.32
CA ASP A 223 -62.12 30.57 10.20
C ASP A 223 -61.78 29.27 10.94
#